data_6191c3bbda54fba9bafd80c19e16dffe
#
_entry.id   6191c3bbda54fba9bafd80c19e16dffe
#
_cell.length_a   1.000
_cell.length_b   1.000
_cell.length_c   1.000
_cell.angle_alpha   90.00
_cell.angle_beta   90.00
_cell.angle_gamma   90.00
#
_symmetry.space_group_name_H-M   'P 1'
#
loop_
_entity.id
_entity.type
_entity.pdbx_description
1 polymer ?
#
loop_
_entity_poly.entity_id
_entity_poly.type
_entity_poly.pdbx_seq_one_letter_code
_entity_poly.pdbx_strand_id
1 'polypeptide(L)'
;MKPVQNPSAKPSKVYFTDFHATPSETLPQKLHRLMKSAGFEQIGFADRYTAIKIHFGELGNLAYLRPQYAKVVADYVRELGGRVFLTDCNTLYVGSRKNALDHMDTAYLNGFSPLQTGCHVIIADGLKGTDEALVPINLPLVKEAKIGQAIMDADIVISLSHFKGHEEAGFGGALKNLGMGSGSRSGKMEQHWEGKPVVDPALCIGCGSCSRICAHGGPVLENGKAHIDHEKCVGCGHCLAICPRDAIEPSVANSTSILSCKIAEYAYAVVKDRPSFHISLICDVSPFCDCHAENDIPIIPDIGMLASFDPVALDQACVDLCNKMPVCEGSRLDRHIQAFGKEDPNHEYFHMNHPDAAWEPGLIHAEEIGLGTRQYELIKI
;
A
#
# COMPACT_ATOMS: atom_id res chain seq x y z
N MET A 1 13.09 -21.84 13.45
CA MET A 1 12.05 -22.14 14.44
C MET A 1 10.78 -22.45 13.67
N LYS A 2 10.07 -23.53 13.98
CA LYS A 2 8.74 -23.77 13.38
C LYS A 2 7.78 -22.70 13.92
N PRO A 3 6.90 -22.10 13.10
CA PRO A 3 5.95 -21.11 13.57
C PRO A 3 5.04 -21.75 14.63
N VAL A 4 4.86 -21.06 15.74
CA VAL A 4 3.89 -21.44 16.78
C VAL A 4 2.50 -21.16 16.17
N GLN A 5 1.87 -22.17 15.62
CA GLN A 5 0.46 -22.10 15.26
C GLN A 5 -0.34 -21.94 16.55
N ASN A 6 -1.09 -20.85 16.66
CA ASN A 6 -2.05 -20.68 17.73
C ASN A 6 -3.34 -21.49 17.35
N PRO A 7 -3.58 -22.69 17.93
CA PRO A 7 -4.59 -23.61 17.44
C PRO A 7 -6.03 -23.21 17.75
N SER A 8 -6.27 -22.01 18.29
CA SER A 8 -7.59 -21.59 18.76
C SER A 8 -8.24 -20.44 17.98
N ALA A 9 -7.57 -19.84 17.02
CA ALA A 9 -8.18 -18.80 16.17
C ALA A 9 -9.09 -19.46 15.13
N LYS A 10 -10.37 -19.07 15.09
CA LYS A 10 -11.26 -19.48 14.00
C LYS A 10 -10.78 -18.85 12.70
N PRO A 11 -10.81 -19.58 11.56
CA PRO A 11 -10.49 -19.02 10.27
C PRO A 11 -11.32 -17.77 9.97
N SER A 12 -10.70 -16.73 9.46
CA SER A 12 -11.39 -15.52 9.01
C SER A 12 -12.11 -15.78 7.68
N LYS A 13 -13.28 -15.18 7.50
CA LYS A 13 -14.04 -15.31 6.25
C LYS A 13 -13.47 -14.37 5.19
N VAL A 14 -13.14 -14.94 4.04
CA VAL A 14 -12.75 -14.19 2.83
C VAL A 14 -13.77 -14.52 1.74
N TYR A 15 -14.49 -13.50 1.30
CA TYR A 15 -15.48 -13.63 0.23
C TYR A 15 -14.81 -13.42 -1.12
N PHE A 16 -15.22 -14.19 -2.12
CA PHE A 16 -14.62 -14.18 -3.45
C PHE A 16 -15.68 -14.19 -4.55
N THR A 17 -15.46 -13.39 -5.60
CA THR A 17 -16.17 -13.49 -6.88
C THR A 17 -15.16 -13.32 -8.02
N ASP A 18 -15.32 -14.10 -9.08
CA ASP A 18 -14.49 -14.01 -10.27
C ASP A 18 -14.83 -12.79 -11.17
N PHE A 19 -14.08 -12.60 -12.28
CA PHE A 19 -14.33 -11.55 -13.27
C PHE A 19 -15.25 -12.00 -14.43
N HIS A 20 -15.90 -13.15 -14.36
CA HIS A 20 -16.89 -13.52 -15.37
C HIS A 20 -18.17 -12.68 -15.21
N ALA A 21 -18.34 -11.73 -16.11
CA ALA A 21 -19.56 -10.93 -16.20
C ALA A 21 -20.59 -11.60 -17.12
N THR A 22 -21.86 -11.30 -16.90
CA THR A 22 -22.96 -11.78 -17.74
C THR A 22 -23.82 -10.60 -18.21
N PRO A 23 -24.73 -10.77 -19.19
CA PRO A 23 -25.66 -9.70 -19.56
C PRO A 23 -26.54 -9.22 -18.40
N SER A 24 -26.74 -10.03 -17.36
CA SER A 24 -27.55 -9.71 -16.19
C SER A 24 -26.74 -9.20 -15.00
N GLU A 25 -25.42 -9.37 -14.97
CA GLU A 25 -24.55 -8.93 -13.85
C GLU A 25 -23.18 -8.46 -14.35
N THR A 26 -22.94 -7.17 -14.25
CA THR A 26 -21.68 -6.49 -14.61
C THR A 26 -20.66 -6.61 -13.47
N LEU A 27 -19.36 -6.33 -13.74
CA LEU A 27 -18.32 -6.30 -12.72
C LEU A 27 -18.60 -5.32 -11.57
N PRO A 28 -19.10 -4.08 -11.82
CA PRO A 28 -19.55 -3.19 -10.74
C PRO A 28 -20.63 -3.80 -9.85
N GLN A 29 -21.61 -4.48 -10.44
CA GLN A 29 -22.66 -5.15 -9.67
C GLN A 29 -22.13 -6.35 -8.86
N LYS A 30 -21.18 -7.10 -9.41
CA LYS A 30 -20.48 -8.17 -8.69
C LYS A 30 -19.70 -7.63 -7.49
N LEU A 31 -18.99 -6.49 -7.63
CA LEU A 31 -18.28 -5.86 -6.51
C LEU A 31 -19.27 -5.40 -5.42
N HIS A 32 -20.39 -4.80 -5.80
CA HIS A 32 -21.43 -4.42 -4.84
C HIS A 32 -21.97 -5.64 -4.11
N ARG A 33 -22.31 -6.72 -4.82
CA ARG A 33 -22.79 -7.99 -4.25
C ARG A 33 -21.75 -8.61 -3.32
N LEU A 34 -20.46 -8.57 -3.69
CA LEU A 34 -19.34 -9.05 -2.87
C LEU A 34 -19.32 -8.34 -1.51
N MET A 35 -19.32 -7.00 -1.52
CA MET A 35 -19.34 -6.20 -0.29
C MET A 35 -20.56 -6.53 0.58
N LYS A 36 -21.74 -6.59 -0.03
CA LYS A 36 -22.98 -6.91 0.67
C LYS A 36 -22.93 -8.31 1.30
N SER A 37 -22.49 -9.32 0.55
CA SER A 37 -22.36 -10.70 1.04
C SER A 37 -21.33 -10.82 2.17
N ALA A 38 -20.27 -10.01 2.14
CA ALA A 38 -19.24 -9.95 3.17
C ALA A 38 -19.68 -9.19 4.44
N GLY A 39 -20.88 -8.60 4.45
CA GLY A 39 -21.41 -7.90 5.64
C GLY A 39 -20.99 -6.44 5.77
N PHE A 40 -20.62 -5.77 4.68
CA PHE A 40 -20.19 -4.38 4.63
C PHE A 40 -21.14 -3.41 5.37
N GLU A 41 -22.46 -3.65 5.27
CA GLU A 41 -23.51 -2.84 5.93
C GLU A 41 -23.40 -2.83 7.47
N GLN A 42 -22.76 -3.85 8.07
CA GLN A 42 -22.61 -3.98 9.52
C GLN A 42 -21.67 -2.95 10.14
N ILE A 43 -20.87 -2.25 9.31
CA ILE A 43 -19.92 -1.21 9.78
C ILE A 43 -20.64 -0.01 10.39
N GLY A 44 -21.83 0.33 9.89
CA GLY A 44 -22.62 1.47 10.39
C GLY A 44 -22.06 2.82 9.91
N PHE A 45 -22.31 3.18 8.65
CA PHE A 45 -21.72 4.35 7.99
C PHE A 45 -22.42 5.68 8.27
N ALA A 46 -23.67 5.67 8.74
CA ALA A 46 -24.50 6.87 8.84
C ALA A 46 -23.80 8.02 9.57
N ASP A 47 -23.71 9.18 8.92
CA ASP A 47 -23.07 10.41 9.36
C ASP A 47 -21.57 10.34 9.71
N ARG A 48 -20.89 9.24 9.31
CA ARG A 48 -19.47 8.98 9.63
C ARG A 48 -18.57 9.28 8.42
N TYR A 49 -17.41 9.89 8.71
CA TYR A 49 -16.37 10.07 7.70
C TYR A 49 -15.70 8.73 7.36
N THR A 50 -15.65 8.42 6.07
CA THR A 50 -15.11 7.16 5.56
C THR A 50 -13.98 7.44 4.57
N ALA A 51 -12.78 7.02 4.91
CA ALA A 51 -11.63 7.07 4.02
C ALA A 51 -11.55 5.79 3.18
N ILE A 52 -11.64 5.91 1.86
CA ILE A 52 -11.26 4.82 0.94
C ILE A 52 -9.77 5.00 0.62
N LYS A 53 -8.94 4.18 1.25
CA LYS A 53 -7.51 4.14 0.97
C LYS A 53 -7.26 3.34 -0.29
N ILE A 54 -6.76 4.02 -1.31
CA ILE A 54 -6.46 3.45 -2.63
C ILE A 54 -5.14 4.02 -3.15
N HIS A 55 -4.45 3.29 -4.01
CA HIS A 55 -3.32 3.79 -4.78
C HIS A 55 -3.82 4.37 -6.11
N PHE A 56 -3.48 5.62 -6.42
CA PHE A 56 -3.99 6.30 -7.63
C PHE A 56 -3.21 5.96 -8.90
N GLY A 57 -2.12 5.18 -8.81
CA GLY A 57 -1.21 4.90 -9.93
C GLY A 57 -0.19 6.03 -10.15
N GLU A 58 1.02 5.70 -10.57
CA GLU A 58 1.98 6.68 -11.06
C GLU A 58 1.65 7.04 -12.52
N LEU A 59 1.97 8.27 -12.96
CA LEU A 59 1.74 8.65 -14.37
C LEU A 59 2.55 7.75 -15.31
N GLY A 60 1.89 7.18 -16.31
CA GLY A 60 2.45 6.24 -17.26
C GLY A 60 2.12 4.78 -16.95
N ASN A 61 1.86 4.43 -15.70
CA ASN A 61 1.36 3.12 -15.32
C ASN A 61 -0.10 2.96 -15.76
N LEU A 62 -0.48 1.84 -16.35
CA LEU A 62 -1.85 1.53 -16.77
C LEU A 62 -2.42 0.27 -16.10
N ALA A 63 -1.67 -0.35 -15.20
CA ALA A 63 -2.10 -1.54 -14.47
C ALA A 63 -2.82 -1.23 -13.13
N TYR A 64 -2.86 0.05 -12.71
CA TYR A 64 -3.56 0.43 -11.48
C TYR A 64 -5.07 0.18 -11.56
N LEU A 65 -5.74 0.11 -10.41
CA LEU A 65 -7.18 -0.14 -10.34
C LEU A 65 -7.98 0.92 -11.09
N ARG A 66 -8.93 0.47 -11.90
CA ARG A 66 -9.84 1.37 -12.63
C ARG A 66 -10.70 2.20 -11.66
N PRO A 67 -10.87 3.52 -11.89
CA PRO A 67 -11.65 4.41 -11.02
C PRO A 67 -13.09 3.96 -10.78
N GLN A 68 -13.66 3.18 -11.72
CA GLN A 68 -15.02 2.62 -11.61
C GLN A 68 -15.19 1.72 -10.37
N TYR A 69 -14.15 0.99 -9.97
CA TYR A 69 -14.21 0.20 -8.74
C TYR A 69 -14.29 1.10 -7.49
N ALA A 70 -13.50 2.18 -7.46
CA ALA A 70 -13.58 3.16 -6.37
C ALA A 70 -14.97 3.83 -6.31
N LYS A 71 -15.56 4.12 -7.48
CA LYS A 71 -16.92 4.67 -7.57
C LYS A 71 -17.95 3.73 -6.93
N VAL A 72 -17.91 2.43 -7.21
CA VAL A 72 -18.85 1.45 -6.64
C VAL A 72 -18.77 1.44 -5.12
N VAL A 73 -17.56 1.44 -4.56
CA VAL A 73 -17.35 1.47 -3.09
C VAL A 73 -17.88 2.79 -2.51
N ALA A 74 -17.55 3.92 -3.16
CA ALA A 74 -17.99 5.24 -2.69
C ALA A 74 -19.51 5.42 -2.75
N ASP A 75 -20.14 4.94 -3.82
CA ASP A 75 -21.60 4.99 -3.96
C ASP A 75 -22.29 4.16 -2.86
N TYR A 76 -21.79 2.96 -2.58
CA TYR A 76 -22.36 2.11 -1.54
C TYR A 76 -22.21 2.72 -0.14
N VAL A 77 -21.06 3.34 0.17
CA VAL A 77 -20.90 4.09 1.44
C VAL A 77 -21.94 5.21 1.55
N ARG A 78 -22.20 5.97 0.46
CA ARG A 78 -23.21 7.04 0.46
C ARG A 78 -24.64 6.50 0.60
N GLU A 79 -24.97 5.40 -0.08
CA GLU A 79 -26.26 4.72 0.07
C GLU A 79 -26.53 4.34 1.54
N LEU A 80 -25.45 4.00 2.27
CA LEU A 80 -25.50 3.70 3.70
C LEU A 80 -25.38 4.94 4.61
N GLY A 81 -25.43 6.16 4.03
CA GLY A 81 -25.43 7.44 4.74
C GLY A 81 -24.04 7.95 5.16
N GLY A 82 -22.96 7.37 4.67
CA GLY A 82 -21.58 7.76 5.01
C GLY A 82 -21.08 8.97 4.21
N ARG A 83 -20.10 9.68 4.79
CA ARG A 83 -19.39 10.81 4.18
C ARG A 83 -18.03 10.32 3.68
N VAL A 84 -17.93 10.02 2.39
CA VAL A 84 -16.81 9.29 1.80
C VAL A 84 -15.86 10.19 1.02
N PHE A 85 -14.56 9.89 1.10
CA PHE A 85 -13.50 10.46 0.26
C PHE A 85 -12.47 9.40 -0.13
N LEU A 86 -11.78 9.62 -1.26
CA LEU A 86 -10.65 8.81 -1.70
C LEU A 86 -9.36 9.42 -1.15
N THR A 87 -8.41 8.58 -0.75
CA THR A 87 -7.18 9.08 -0.15
C THR A 87 -5.97 8.18 -0.42
N ASP A 88 -4.81 8.81 -0.45
CA ASP A 88 -3.47 8.24 -0.41
C ASP A 88 -2.53 9.24 0.30
N CYS A 89 -1.30 8.84 0.59
CA CYS A 89 -0.24 9.72 1.06
C CYS A 89 0.84 9.92 -0.01
N ASN A 90 1.52 11.06 0.04
CA ASN A 90 2.60 11.41 -0.88
C ASN A 90 3.73 10.37 -0.87
N THR A 91 4.44 10.25 -2.00
CA THR A 91 5.56 9.34 -2.14
C THR A 91 6.87 9.95 -1.63
N LEU A 92 7.86 9.09 -1.34
CA LEU A 92 9.24 9.50 -1.07
C LEU A 92 10.03 9.68 -2.36
N TYR A 93 9.70 8.88 -3.37
CA TYR A 93 10.46 8.78 -4.61
C TYR A 93 10.16 9.94 -5.56
N VAL A 94 11.07 10.14 -6.50
CA VAL A 94 10.87 11.01 -7.66
C VAL A 94 9.71 10.46 -8.48
N GLY A 95 8.76 11.32 -8.80
CA GLY A 95 7.57 10.96 -9.55
C GLY A 95 6.50 12.03 -9.45
N SER A 96 5.34 11.73 -9.99
CA SER A 96 4.21 12.67 -10.08
C SER A 96 3.38 12.77 -8.80
N ARG A 97 3.74 12.05 -7.71
CA ARG A 97 2.98 12.01 -6.45
C ARG A 97 3.80 12.46 -5.24
N LYS A 98 4.83 13.30 -5.46
CA LYS A 98 5.75 13.74 -4.42
C LYS A 98 5.19 14.83 -3.50
N ASN A 99 4.18 15.57 -3.93
CA ASN A 99 3.45 16.58 -3.16
C ASN A 99 1.97 16.53 -3.49
N ALA A 100 1.12 17.15 -2.65
CA ALA A 100 -0.32 16.99 -2.81
C ALA A 100 -0.88 17.56 -4.12
N LEU A 101 -0.29 18.62 -4.68
CA LEU A 101 -0.80 19.21 -5.92
C LEU A 101 -0.54 18.25 -7.10
N ASP A 102 0.72 17.85 -7.30
CA ASP A 102 1.08 16.90 -8.35
C ASP A 102 0.36 15.54 -8.14
N HIS A 103 0.19 15.13 -6.89
CA HIS A 103 -0.49 13.88 -6.55
C HIS A 103 -1.99 13.93 -6.90
N MET A 104 -2.69 15.05 -6.63
CA MET A 104 -4.08 15.24 -7.04
C MET A 104 -4.20 15.32 -8.55
N ASP A 105 -3.30 16.04 -9.23
CA ASP A 105 -3.28 16.10 -10.68
C ASP A 105 -3.09 14.71 -11.30
N THR A 106 -2.16 13.91 -10.74
CA THR A 106 -1.96 12.51 -11.14
C THR A 106 -3.22 11.68 -10.93
N ALA A 107 -3.87 11.79 -9.76
CA ALA A 107 -5.12 11.08 -9.49
C ALA A 107 -6.22 11.46 -10.50
N TYR A 108 -6.34 12.73 -10.84
CA TYR A 108 -7.33 13.21 -11.80
C TYR A 108 -7.05 12.76 -13.24
N LEU A 109 -5.79 12.79 -13.67
CA LEU A 109 -5.36 12.29 -14.98
C LEU A 109 -5.58 10.78 -15.09
N ASN A 110 -5.40 10.04 -14.01
CA ASN A 110 -5.69 8.60 -13.92
C ASN A 110 -7.19 8.30 -13.71
N GLY A 111 -8.06 9.31 -13.75
CA GLY A 111 -9.51 9.15 -13.74
C GLY A 111 -10.16 9.14 -12.35
N PHE A 112 -9.44 9.42 -11.27
CA PHE A 112 -10.00 9.49 -9.91
C PHE A 112 -10.60 10.86 -9.57
N SER A 113 -11.03 11.63 -10.56
CA SER A 113 -11.64 12.93 -10.33
C SER A 113 -13.05 12.82 -9.69
N PRO A 114 -13.51 13.86 -8.97
CA PRO A 114 -14.86 13.89 -8.43
C PRO A 114 -15.97 13.75 -9.50
N LEU A 115 -15.70 14.16 -10.73
CA LEU A 115 -16.66 14.00 -11.85
C LEU A 115 -16.84 12.52 -12.24
N GLN A 116 -15.80 11.72 -12.16
CA GLN A 116 -15.82 10.30 -12.54
C GLN A 116 -16.21 9.39 -11.40
N THR A 117 -15.67 9.62 -10.21
CA THR A 117 -15.90 8.76 -9.03
C THR A 117 -17.06 9.26 -8.16
N GLY A 118 -17.48 10.53 -8.37
CA GLY A 118 -18.42 11.21 -7.49
C GLY A 118 -17.84 11.50 -6.09
N CYS A 119 -16.54 11.34 -5.87
CA CYS A 119 -15.89 11.37 -4.57
C CYS A 119 -14.70 12.35 -4.58
N HIS A 120 -14.56 13.14 -3.53
CA HIS A 120 -13.40 14.02 -3.40
C HIS A 120 -12.12 13.23 -3.13
N VAL A 121 -10.99 13.75 -3.61
CA VAL A 121 -9.65 13.24 -3.30
C VAL A 121 -9.02 14.14 -2.24
N ILE A 122 -8.52 13.54 -1.17
CA ILE A 122 -7.77 14.21 -0.11
C ILE A 122 -6.42 13.49 0.03
N ILE A 123 -5.31 14.21 -0.15
CA ILE A 123 -3.98 13.67 0.11
C ILE A 123 -3.73 13.78 1.61
N ALA A 124 -3.68 12.62 2.27
CA ALA A 124 -3.86 12.51 3.71
C ALA A 124 -2.73 13.12 4.55
N ASP A 125 -1.51 13.19 4.02
CA ASP A 125 -0.33 13.74 4.67
C ASP A 125 -0.02 15.19 4.25
N GLY A 126 -1.03 15.90 3.69
CA GLY A 126 -0.97 17.32 3.37
C GLY A 126 -0.03 17.67 2.23
N LEU A 127 0.21 19.00 2.06
CA LEU A 127 0.88 19.55 0.88
C LEU A 127 2.27 18.95 0.61
N LYS A 128 3.05 18.70 1.66
CA LYS A 128 4.45 18.23 1.57
C LYS A 128 4.69 16.85 2.20
N GLY A 129 3.65 16.11 2.51
CA GLY A 129 3.76 14.82 3.16
C GLY A 129 4.12 14.88 4.66
N THR A 130 3.81 16.00 5.32
CA THR A 130 4.23 16.30 6.70
C THR A 130 3.08 16.53 7.66
N ASP A 131 1.85 16.42 7.18
CA ASP A 131 0.65 16.47 8.01
C ASP A 131 0.33 15.06 8.50
N GLU A 132 0.65 14.79 9.77
CA GLU A 132 0.68 13.44 10.32
C GLU A 132 0.14 13.35 11.74
N ALA A 133 -0.60 12.28 12.01
CA ALA A 133 -0.93 11.84 13.35
C ALA A 133 0.15 10.87 13.85
N LEU A 134 0.57 11.06 15.09
CA LEU A 134 1.47 10.16 15.81
C LEU A 134 0.62 9.12 16.57
N VAL A 135 0.68 7.88 16.16
CA VAL A 135 -0.17 6.81 16.68
C VAL A 135 0.67 5.86 17.53
N PRO A 136 0.54 5.90 18.87
CA PRO A 136 1.29 4.99 19.74
C PRO A 136 0.76 3.56 19.61
N ILE A 137 1.64 2.63 19.21
CA ILE A 137 1.33 1.20 19.07
C ILE A 137 2.17 0.32 19.98
N ASN A 138 3.37 0.78 20.35
CA ASN A 138 4.31 0.07 21.24
C ASN A 138 4.61 -1.37 20.79
N LEU A 139 4.66 -1.60 19.50
CA LEU A 139 5.01 -2.89 18.90
C LEU A 139 6.54 -3.09 18.83
N PRO A 140 7.03 -4.28 18.48
CA PRO A 140 8.46 -4.60 18.50
C PRO A 140 9.34 -3.65 17.69
N LEU A 141 8.92 -3.29 16.46
CA LEU A 141 9.72 -2.49 15.53
C LEU A 141 9.34 -1.02 15.53
N VAL A 142 8.06 -0.69 15.75
CA VAL A 142 7.53 0.68 15.72
C VAL A 142 6.85 1.00 17.04
N LYS A 143 7.30 2.06 17.71
CA LYS A 143 6.68 2.51 18.97
C LYS A 143 5.53 3.46 18.71
N GLU A 144 5.71 4.35 17.74
CA GLU A 144 4.73 5.37 17.36
C GLU A 144 4.72 5.50 15.83
N ALA A 145 3.63 5.06 15.20
CA ALA A 145 3.48 5.12 13.76
C ALA A 145 3.04 6.53 13.31
N LYS A 146 3.60 6.99 12.19
CA LYS A 146 3.38 8.32 11.61
C LYS A 146 2.46 8.17 10.40
N ILE A 147 1.17 8.41 10.62
CA ILE A 147 0.10 8.17 9.64
C ILE A 147 -0.42 9.51 9.11
N GLY A 148 -0.75 9.59 7.81
CA GLY A 148 -1.36 10.77 7.23
C GLY A 148 -2.62 11.20 7.98
N GLN A 149 -2.68 12.48 8.39
CA GLN A 149 -3.68 13.02 9.32
C GLN A 149 -5.12 12.75 8.86
N ALA A 150 -5.45 13.00 7.59
CA ALA A 150 -6.82 12.83 7.11
C ALA A 150 -7.33 11.36 7.16
N ILE A 151 -6.43 10.37 7.13
CA ILE A 151 -6.80 8.96 7.36
C ILE A 151 -7.16 8.76 8.83
N MET A 152 -6.42 9.40 9.74
CA MET A 152 -6.66 9.26 11.18
C MET A 152 -7.88 10.07 11.66
N ASP A 153 -8.27 11.12 10.92
CA ASP A 153 -9.51 11.88 11.16
C ASP A 153 -10.78 11.13 10.71
N ALA A 154 -10.63 10.12 9.84
CA ALA A 154 -11.78 9.32 9.40
C ALA A 154 -12.25 8.34 10.49
N ASP A 155 -13.57 8.20 10.62
CA ASP A 155 -14.19 7.25 11.56
C ASP A 155 -14.09 5.79 11.07
N ILE A 156 -14.01 5.61 9.75
CA ILE A 156 -13.99 4.30 9.07
C ILE A 156 -12.90 4.32 8.01
N VAL A 157 -12.16 3.21 7.89
CA VAL A 157 -11.18 3.02 6.82
C VAL A 157 -11.55 1.81 5.97
N ILE A 158 -11.63 2.03 4.65
CA ILE A 158 -11.78 0.96 3.67
C ILE A 158 -10.48 0.89 2.87
N SER A 159 -9.80 -0.25 2.84
CA SER A 159 -8.72 -0.45 1.88
C SER A 159 -9.28 -1.04 0.58
N LEU A 160 -9.08 -0.32 -0.52
CA LEU A 160 -9.34 -0.80 -1.86
C LEU A 160 -7.99 -1.04 -2.53
N SER A 161 -7.61 -2.29 -2.66
CA SER A 161 -6.24 -2.69 -2.97
C SER A 161 -6.15 -3.39 -4.33
N HIS A 162 -5.18 -2.98 -5.13
CA HIS A 162 -4.71 -3.73 -6.28
C HIS A 162 -3.71 -4.78 -5.77
N PHE A 163 -3.96 -6.06 -6.06
CA PHE A 163 -3.03 -7.12 -5.70
C PHE A 163 -2.08 -7.40 -6.88
N LYS A 164 -0.79 -7.16 -6.69
CA LYS A 164 0.25 -7.23 -7.73
C LYS A 164 1.63 -7.49 -7.13
N GLY A 165 2.62 -7.72 -7.98
CA GLY A 165 4.03 -7.85 -7.58
C GLY A 165 4.60 -6.58 -6.94
N HIS A 166 5.69 -6.76 -6.21
CA HIS A 166 6.46 -5.68 -5.60
C HIS A 166 7.90 -6.09 -5.36
N GLU A 167 8.83 -5.25 -5.76
CA GLU A 167 10.28 -5.51 -5.80
C GLU A 167 10.94 -5.72 -4.42
N GLU A 168 10.39 -5.15 -3.35
CA GLU A 168 10.94 -5.30 -1.99
C GLU A 168 10.03 -6.11 -1.07
N ALA A 169 8.70 -5.93 -1.18
CA ALA A 169 7.72 -6.59 -0.31
C ALA A 169 7.14 -7.88 -0.91
N GLY A 170 7.66 -8.36 -2.05
CA GLY A 170 7.15 -9.50 -2.79
C GLY A 170 5.85 -9.19 -3.53
N PHE A 171 4.82 -8.76 -2.82
CA PHE A 171 3.57 -8.28 -3.39
C PHE A 171 3.06 -7.01 -2.68
N GLY A 172 2.13 -6.31 -3.34
CA GLY A 172 1.33 -5.25 -2.75
C GLY A 172 -0.12 -5.69 -2.66
N GLY A 173 -0.67 -5.72 -1.45
CA GLY A 173 -2.05 -6.07 -1.13
C GLY A 173 -2.64 -5.12 -0.09
N ALA A 174 -3.58 -5.60 0.74
CA ALA A 174 -4.26 -4.81 1.76
C ALA A 174 -3.29 -4.28 2.82
N LEU A 175 -2.37 -5.11 3.33
CA LEU A 175 -1.40 -4.69 4.34
C LEU A 175 -0.50 -3.57 3.83
N LYS A 176 0.02 -3.70 2.60
CA LYS A 176 0.87 -2.66 2.01
C LYS A 176 0.09 -1.37 1.74
N ASN A 177 -1.14 -1.47 1.25
CA ASN A 177 -2.01 -0.33 1.01
C ASN A 177 -2.33 0.42 2.32
N LEU A 178 -2.62 -0.30 3.40
CA LEU A 178 -2.84 0.26 4.74
C LEU A 178 -1.54 0.79 5.37
N GLY A 179 -0.49 0.00 5.44
CA GLY A 179 0.73 0.31 6.16
C GLY A 179 1.59 1.34 5.44
N MET A 180 2.25 0.93 4.35
CA MET A 180 3.10 1.83 3.56
C MET A 180 2.29 2.97 2.95
N GLY A 181 1.12 2.64 2.40
CA GLY A 181 0.27 3.62 1.72
C GLY A 181 -0.23 4.73 2.63
N SER A 182 -0.55 4.44 3.89
CA SER A 182 -1.08 5.42 4.85
C SER A 182 0.01 6.14 5.64
N GLY A 183 1.27 5.68 5.62
CA GLY A 183 2.38 6.37 6.25
C GLY A 183 2.58 7.76 5.66
N SER A 184 2.78 8.77 6.50
CA SER A 184 3.28 10.07 6.08
C SER A 184 4.67 9.93 5.45
N ARG A 185 5.27 11.02 4.98
CA ARG A 185 6.64 10.99 4.46
C ARG A 185 7.63 10.43 5.48
N SER A 186 7.57 10.91 6.73
CA SER A 186 8.42 10.41 7.81
C SER A 186 8.11 8.96 8.18
N GLY A 187 6.83 8.57 8.10
CA GLY A 187 6.40 7.19 8.31
C GLY A 187 6.89 6.24 7.22
N LYS A 188 6.86 6.66 5.96
CA LYS A 188 7.45 5.87 4.86
C LYS A 188 8.97 5.74 5.01
N MET A 189 9.65 6.82 5.46
CA MET A 189 11.07 6.79 5.78
C MET A 189 11.39 5.74 6.83
N GLU A 190 10.63 5.69 7.93
CA GLU A 190 10.83 4.73 9.02
C GLU A 190 10.58 3.28 8.58
N GLN A 191 9.61 3.06 7.69
CA GLN A 191 9.31 1.72 7.18
C GLN A 191 10.44 1.19 6.29
N HIS A 192 10.89 1.96 5.31
CA HIS A 192 11.91 1.52 4.35
C HIS A 192 13.32 1.46 4.98
N TRP A 193 13.63 2.37 5.91
CA TRP A 193 14.98 2.54 6.44
C TRP A 193 14.94 2.78 7.95
N GLU A 194 16.10 3.02 8.52
CA GLU A 194 16.20 3.49 9.91
C GLU A 194 15.79 4.97 10.06
N GLY A 195 15.18 5.54 9.03
CA GLY A 195 14.61 6.88 9.06
C GLY A 195 15.63 8.02 8.88
N LYS A 196 16.85 7.76 8.39
CA LYS A 196 17.87 8.80 8.19
C LYS A 196 18.32 8.85 6.73
N PRO A 197 18.29 10.04 6.08
CA PRO A 197 18.69 10.19 4.71
C PRO A 197 20.20 10.37 4.53
N VAL A 198 20.66 10.17 3.30
CA VAL A 198 22.00 10.53 2.83
C VAL A 198 21.90 11.47 1.63
N VAL A 199 23.01 12.10 1.26
CA VAL A 199 23.09 12.97 0.08
C VAL A 199 23.96 12.31 -0.97
N ASP A 200 23.45 12.16 -2.19
CA ASP A 200 24.28 11.85 -3.35
C ASP A 200 25.06 13.11 -3.77
N PRO A 201 26.38 13.12 -3.59
CA PRO A 201 27.19 14.29 -3.94
C PRO A 201 27.26 14.55 -5.46
N ALA A 202 26.97 13.55 -6.30
CA ALA A 202 26.96 13.73 -7.76
C ALA A 202 25.76 14.57 -8.20
N LEU A 203 24.61 14.37 -7.59
CA LEU A 203 23.37 15.11 -7.88
C LEU A 203 23.28 16.44 -7.11
N CYS A 204 23.93 16.54 -5.95
CA CYS A 204 23.87 17.72 -5.09
C CYS A 204 24.53 18.94 -5.76
N ILE A 205 23.82 20.06 -5.85
CA ILE A 205 24.31 21.35 -6.39
C ILE A 205 24.63 22.37 -5.28
N GLY A 206 24.61 22.00 -4.01
CA GLY A 206 24.93 22.87 -2.89
C GLY A 206 23.97 24.04 -2.66
N CYS A 207 22.73 23.99 -3.14
CA CYS A 207 21.76 25.09 -3.07
C CYS A 207 21.29 25.44 -1.63
N GLY A 208 21.55 24.60 -0.64
CA GLY A 208 21.22 24.79 0.77
C GLY A 208 19.74 24.70 1.13
N SER A 209 18.85 24.29 0.22
CA SER A 209 17.41 24.18 0.49
C SER A 209 17.12 23.20 1.63
N CYS A 210 17.81 22.08 1.66
CA CYS A 210 17.71 21.06 2.72
C CYS A 210 18.10 21.60 4.11
N SER A 211 19.16 22.40 4.16
CA SER A 211 19.60 23.02 5.43
C SER A 211 18.63 24.07 5.93
N ARG A 212 18.06 24.89 5.03
CA ARG A 212 17.07 25.91 5.41
C ARG A 212 15.74 25.34 5.92
N ILE A 213 15.30 24.20 5.40
CA ILE A 213 14.02 23.58 5.80
C ILE A 213 14.15 22.77 7.09
N CYS A 214 15.36 22.37 7.47
CA CYS A 214 15.58 21.46 8.59
C CYS A 214 15.50 22.20 9.93
N ALA A 215 14.52 21.83 10.77
CA ALA A 215 14.37 22.37 12.13
C ALA A 215 15.46 21.85 13.10
N HIS A 216 16.18 20.79 12.74
CA HIS A 216 17.12 20.08 13.62
C HIS A 216 18.59 20.28 13.22
N GLY A 217 18.86 20.99 12.12
CA GLY A 217 20.23 21.24 11.64
C GLY A 217 20.96 19.99 11.12
N GLY A 218 20.21 18.94 10.71
CA GLY A 218 20.80 17.71 10.18
C GLY A 218 21.57 17.91 8.87
N PRO A 219 21.00 18.57 7.83
CA PRO A 219 21.76 18.87 6.60
C PRO A 219 22.77 20.00 6.82
N VAL A 220 24.04 19.70 6.62
CA VAL A 220 25.17 20.63 6.72
C VAL A 220 25.80 20.84 5.33
N LEU A 221 26.18 22.06 5.01
CA LEU A 221 26.86 22.41 3.75
C LEU A 221 28.39 22.49 3.97
N GLU A 222 29.12 21.64 3.29
CA GLU A 222 30.59 21.66 3.28
C GLU A 222 31.11 21.50 1.85
N ASN A 223 32.10 22.28 1.49
CA ASN A 223 32.74 22.25 0.17
C ASN A 223 31.76 22.34 -1.02
N GLY A 224 30.68 23.12 -0.85
CA GLY A 224 29.64 23.28 -1.89
C GLY A 224 28.69 22.08 -2.07
N LYS A 225 28.71 21.12 -1.17
CA LYS A 225 27.81 19.97 -1.14
C LYS A 225 27.13 19.85 0.24
N ALA A 226 25.94 19.27 0.28
CA ALA A 226 25.29 18.93 1.55
C ALA A 226 25.72 17.53 1.99
N HIS A 227 25.77 17.32 3.30
CA HIS A 227 25.76 16.01 3.94
C HIS A 227 24.79 16.03 5.12
N ILE A 228 24.35 14.85 5.59
CA ILE A 228 23.42 14.74 6.71
C ILE A 228 24.19 14.35 7.98
N ASP A 229 24.15 15.21 8.96
CA ASP A 229 24.57 14.88 10.34
C ASP A 229 23.51 13.98 10.99
N HIS A 230 23.78 12.69 11.04
CA HIS A 230 22.83 11.69 11.55
C HIS A 230 22.60 11.78 13.07
N GLU A 231 23.46 12.45 13.83
CA GLU A 231 23.21 12.67 15.26
C GLU A 231 22.10 13.69 15.48
N LYS A 232 22.00 14.68 14.59
CA LYS A 232 20.94 15.71 14.61
C LYS A 232 19.69 15.33 13.81
N CYS A 233 19.82 14.41 12.87
CA CYS A 233 18.70 14.02 12.00
C CYS A 233 17.68 13.17 12.73
N VAL A 234 16.41 13.60 12.70
CA VAL A 234 15.25 12.89 13.28
C VAL A 234 14.45 12.08 12.25
N GLY A 235 14.91 11.99 10.99
CA GLY A 235 14.27 11.16 9.96
C GLY A 235 12.95 11.69 9.40
N CYS A 236 12.62 12.99 9.56
CA CYS A 236 11.33 13.54 9.13
C CYS A 236 11.14 13.67 7.60
N GLY A 237 12.19 13.50 6.79
CA GLY A 237 12.14 13.52 5.33
C GLY A 237 11.89 14.90 4.68
N HIS A 238 11.81 16.01 5.42
CA HIS A 238 11.58 17.35 4.85
C HIS A 238 12.64 17.75 3.80
N CYS A 239 13.89 17.35 4.03
CA CYS A 239 15.00 17.62 3.10
C CYS A 239 14.84 16.88 1.76
N LEU A 240 14.26 15.70 1.74
CA LEU A 240 13.94 14.98 0.50
C LEU A 240 12.89 15.75 -0.30
N ALA A 241 11.83 16.21 0.40
CA ALA A 241 10.71 16.92 -0.23
C ALA A 241 11.13 18.20 -0.95
N ILE A 242 12.12 18.92 -0.41
CA ILE A 242 12.53 20.23 -0.90
C ILE A 242 13.70 20.17 -1.89
N CYS A 243 14.35 19.02 -2.05
CA CYS A 243 15.53 18.93 -2.90
C CYS A 243 15.15 19.07 -4.39
N PRO A 244 15.61 20.14 -5.09
CA PRO A 244 15.24 20.36 -6.49
C PRO A 244 16.00 19.44 -7.47
N ARG A 245 16.95 18.67 -6.98
CA ARG A 245 17.77 17.73 -7.76
C ARG A 245 17.58 16.30 -7.33
N ASP A 246 16.67 16.04 -6.40
CA ASP A 246 16.44 14.73 -5.77
C ASP A 246 17.73 14.04 -5.30
N ALA A 247 18.70 14.85 -4.88
CA ALA A 247 20.01 14.42 -4.41
C ALA A 247 19.99 13.85 -3.00
N ILE A 248 18.84 13.78 -2.34
CA ILE A 248 18.72 13.27 -0.97
C ILE A 248 17.87 12.02 -1.03
N GLU A 249 18.47 10.94 -0.64
CA GLU A 249 17.90 9.62 -0.62
C GLU A 249 18.06 9.00 0.78
N PRO A 250 17.31 7.95 1.09
CA PRO A 250 17.46 7.22 2.33
C PRO A 250 18.79 6.49 2.42
N SER A 251 19.30 6.29 3.63
CA SER A 251 20.60 5.64 3.86
C SER A 251 20.55 4.11 3.64
N VAL A 252 20.77 3.31 4.66
CA VAL A 252 20.76 1.85 4.57
C VAL A 252 19.32 1.35 4.57
N ALA A 253 18.93 0.66 3.51
CA ALA A 253 17.64 -0.03 3.45
C ALA A 253 17.53 -1.07 4.56
N ASN A 254 16.37 -1.15 5.20
CA ASN A 254 16.02 -2.30 6.03
C ASN A 254 16.05 -3.57 5.15
N SER A 255 16.34 -4.73 5.76
CA SER A 255 16.09 -5.97 5.04
C SER A 255 14.62 -6.05 4.63
N THR A 256 14.34 -6.69 3.52
CA THR A 256 12.97 -6.84 3.00
C THR A 256 12.02 -7.49 4.01
N SER A 257 12.54 -8.36 4.88
CA SER A 257 11.81 -8.94 6.02
C SER A 257 11.42 -7.89 7.07
N ILE A 258 12.33 -7.00 7.45
CA ILE A 258 12.05 -5.92 8.41
C ILE A 258 11.06 -4.93 7.82
N LEU A 259 11.23 -4.58 6.54
CA LEU A 259 10.28 -3.73 5.82
C LEU A 259 8.86 -4.31 5.89
N SER A 260 8.69 -5.59 5.55
CA SER A 260 7.38 -6.26 5.55
C SER A 260 6.75 -6.30 6.95
N CYS A 261 7.56 -6.52 8.00
CA CYS A 261 7.09 -6.46 9.39
C CYS A 261 6.67 -5.04 9.79
N LYS A 262 7.45 -4.00 9.43
CA LYS A 262 7.07 -2.61 9.71
C LYS A 262 5.80 -2.19 8.96
N ILE A 263 5.60 -2.67 7.73
CA ILE A 263 4.34 -2.47 6.99
C ILE A 263 3.16 -3.04 7.77
N ALA A 264 3.29 -4.23 8.35
CA ALA A 264 2.25 -4.83 9.18
C ALA A 264 1.96 -4.00 10.45
N GLU A 265 2.99 -3.50 11.14
CA GLU A 265 2.81 -2.65 12.32
C GLU A 265 2.14 -1.30 11.99
N TYR A 266 2.48 -0.69 10.85
CA TYR A 266 1.80 0.50 10.34
C TYR A 266 0.35 0.24 9.93
N ALA A 267 0.07 -0.91 9.30
CA ALA A 267 -1.30 -1.33 9.00
C ALA A 267 -2.12 -1.51 10.28
N TYR A 268 -1.54 -2.11 11.32
CA TYR A 268 -2.14 -2.21 12.65
C TYR A 268 -2.49 -0.82 13.21
N ALA A 269 -1.56 0.15 13.13
CA ALA A 269 -1.80 1.52 13.61
C ALA A 269 -3.02 2.17 12.95
N VAL A 270 -3.25 1.90 11.67
CA VAL A 270 -4.38 2.48 10.91
C VAL A 270 -5.72 1.90 11.38
N VAL A 271 -5.80 0.62 11.72
CA VAL A 271 -7.10 -0.06 11.91
C VAL A 271 -7.45 -0.40 13.36
N LYS A 272 -6.48 -0.40 14.29
CA LYS A 272 -6.63 -0.95 15.65
C LYS A 272 -7.82 -0.40 16.46
N ASP A 273 -8.20 0.86 16.27
CA ASP A 273 -9.21 1.54 17.11
C ASP A 273 -10.43 2.01 16.29
N ARG A 274 -10.65 1.46 15.09
CA ARG A 274 -11.74 1.87 14.20
C ARG A 274 -12.28 0.74 13.35
N PRO A 275 -13.54 0.80 12.92
CA PRO A 275 -14.07 -0.11 11.93
C PRO A 275 -13.30 0.00 10.62
N SER A 276 -12.94 -1.15 10.06
CA SER A 276 -12.27 -1.21 8.77
C SER A 276 -12.82 -2.37 7.93
N PHE A 277 -12.67 -2.26 6.62
CA PHE A 277 -13.04 -3.29 5.67
C PHE A 277 -12.07 -3.31 4.50
N HIS A 278 -11.77 -4.48 3.98
CA HIS A 278 -10.68 -4.66 3.03
C HIS A 278 -11.19 -5.34 1.77
N ILE A 279 -10.86 -4.77 0.62
CA ILE A 279 -11.20 -5.26 -0.71
C ILE A 279 -9.90 -5.35 -1.50
N SER A 280 -9.65 -6.50 -2.11
CA SER A 280 -8.52 -6.72 -3.02
C SER A 280 -9.01 -7.21 -4.38
N LEU A 281 -8.49 -6.61 -5.45
CA LEU A 281 -8.72 -7.04 -6.82
C LEU A 281 -7.44 -7.66 -7.36
N ILE A 282 -7.54 -8.90 -7.84
CA ILE A 282 -6.47 -9.64 -8.49
C ILE A 282 -6.71 -9.54 -10.00
N CYS A 283 -6.28 -8.45 -10.60
CA CYS A 283 -6.36 -8.16 -12.03
C CYS A 283 -5.12 -7.40 -12.47
N ASP A 284 -4.76 -7.47 -13.74
CA ASP A 284 -3.58 -6.80 -14.28
C ASP A 284 -2.34 -6.99 -13.37
N VAL A 285 -2.09 -8.23 -12.90
CA VAL A 285 -1.07 -8.54 -11.88
C VAL A 285 0.33 -8.27 -12.45
N SER A 286 0.70 -6.97 -12.46
CA SER A 286 2.01 -6.50 -12.88
C SER A 286 3.11 -7.09 -12.00
N PRO A 287 4.32 -7.39 -12.56
CA PRO A 287 5.46 -7.77 -11.75
C PRO A 287 5.94 -6.65 -10.80
N PHE A 288 5.61 -5.39 -11.10
CA PHE A 288 6.04 -4.20 -10.36
C PHE A 288 4.89 -3.50 -9.66
N CYS A 289 5.26 -2.64 -8.72
CA CYS A 289 4.29 -1.81 -7.98
C CYS A 289 3.70 -0.72 -8.88
N ASP A 290 2.42 -0.35 -8.63
CA ASP A 290 1.78 0.81 -9.27
C ASP A 290 2.47 2.16 -8.95
N CYS A 291 3.48 2.15 -8.10
CA CYS A 291 4.30 3.33 -7.78
C CYS A 291 5.39 3.62 -8.84
N HIS A 292 5.57 2.74 -9.81
CA HIS A 292 6.41 2.94 -10.99
C HIS A 292 5.57 3.43 -12.17
N ALA A 293 6.16 4.27 -13.02
CA ALA A 293 5.51 4.73 -14.24
C ALA A 293 5.36 3.61 -15.29
N GLU A 294 6.29 2.67 -15.28
CA GLU A 294 6.25 1.48 -16.13
C GLU A 294 5.47 0.35 -15.47
N ASN A 295 4.77 -0.41 -16.27
CA ASN A 295 4.25 -1.73 -15.94
C ASN A 295 4.65 -2.71 -17.06
N ASP A 296 4.66 -3.99 -16.77
CA ASP A 296 5.01 -5.06 -17.71
C ASP A 296 3.79 -5.98 -17.90
N ILE A 297 3.94 -6.97 -18.76
CA ILE A 297 2.95 -8.03 -18.97
C ILE A 297 2.56 -8.63 -17.61
N PRO A 298 1.26 -8.80 -17.32
CA PRO A 298 0.81 -9.48 -16.10
C PRO A 298 1.45 -10.86 -15.96
N ILE A 299 1.87 -11.20 -14.75
CA ILE A 299 2.54 -12.48 -14.49
C ILE A 299 1.57 -13.68 -14.53
N ILE A 300 0.29 -13.44 -14.27
CA ILE A 300 -0.81 -14.40 -14.29
C ILE A 300 -2.07 -13.75 -14.88
N PRO A 301 -3.07 -14.53 -15.35
CA PRO A 301 -4.38 -14.01 -15.74
C PRO A 301 -5.14 -13.39 -14.56
N ASP A 302 -6.11 -12.52 -14.89
CA ASP A 302 -7.05 -11.96 -13.92
C ASP A 302 -7.84 -13.06 -13.20
N ILE A 303 -8.02 -12.91 -11.88
CA ILE A 303 -8.68 -13.93 -11.06
C ILE A 303 -10.06 -13.46 -10.59
N GLY A 304 -10.12 -12.29 -9.93
CA GLY A 304 -11.38 -11.83 -9.34
C GLY A 304 -11.19 -10.80 -8.23
N MET A 305 -12.25 -10.63 -7.45
CA MET A 305 -12.36 -9.67 -6.36
C MET A 305 -12.58 -10.41 -5.05
N LEU A 306 -11.88 -9.98 -4.00
CA LEU A 306 -12.00 -10.54 -2.66
C LEU A 306 -12.36 -9.44 -1.66
N ALA A 307 -13.06 -9.82 -0.58
CA ALA A 307 -13.41 -8.92 0.51
C ALA A 307 -13.38 -9.63 1.86
N SER A 308 -12.89 -8.95 2.90
CA SER A 308 -12.82 -9.45 4.27
C SER A 308 -12.75 -8.30 5.28
N PHE A 309 -13.12 -8.57 6.53
CA PHE A 309 -12.79 -7.71 7.67
C PHE A 309 -11.36 -7.93 8.19
N ASP A 310 -10.70 -8.99 7.76
CA ASP A 310 -9.34 -9.35 8.15
C ASP A 310 -8.38 -9.13 6.97
N PRO A 311 -7.47 -8.13 7.05
CA PRO A 311 -6.54 -7.83 5.97
C PRO A 311 -5.45 -8.88 5.80
N VAL A 312 -5.10 -9.63 6.86
CA VAL A 312 -4.09 -10.69 6.84
C VAL A 312 -4.62 -11.91 6.09
N ALA A 313 -5.83 -12.35 6.46
CA ALA A 313 -6.55 -13.44 5.78
C ALA A 313 -6.78 -13.11 4.30
N LEU A 314 -7.11 -11.84 4.00
CA LEU A 314 -7.34 -11.38 2.65
C LEU A 314 -6.08 -11.47 1.79
N ASP A 315 -4.93 -10.97 2.27
CA ASP A 315 -3.67 -11.02 1.54
C ASP A 315 -3.17 -12.47 1.39
N GLN A 316 -3.31 -13.32 2.43
CA GLN A 316 -2.98 -14.74 2.32
C GLN A 316 -3.84 -15.45 1.26
N ALA A 317 -5.14 -15.18 1.23
CA ALA A 317 -6.03 -15.76 0.22
C ALA A 317 -5.67 -15.30 -1.20
N CYS A 318 -5.27 -14.04 -1.37
CA CYS A 318 -4.84 -13.51 -2.66
C CYS A 318 -3.58 -14.22 -3.17
N VAL A 319 -2.54 -14.37 -2.34
CA VAL A 319 -1.31 -15.11 -2.68
C VAL A 319 -1.63 -16.55 -3.08
N ASP A 320 -2.43 -17.25 -2.26
CA ASP A 320 -2.77 -18.64 -2.49
C ASP A 320 -3.56 -18.85 -3.79
N LEU A 321 -4.38 -17.89 -4.18
CA LEU A 321 -5.09 -17.91 -5.47
C LEU A 321 -4.14 -17.65 -6.64
N CYS A 322 -3.25 -16.67 -6.52
CA CYS A 322 -2.27 -16.33 -7.54
C CYS A 322 -1.36 -17.54 -7.87
N ASN A 323 -0.85 -18.22 -6.84
CA ASN A 323 0.05 -19.36 -6.99
C ASN A 323 -0.60 -20.61 -7.64
N LYS A 324 -1.93 -20.62 -7.80
CA LYS A 324 -2.69 -21.68 -8.49
C LYS A 324 -2.94 -21.38 -9.96
N MET A 325 -2.64 -20.16 -10.43
CA MET A 325 -2.92 -19.75 -11.79
C MET A 325 -1.83 -20.18 -12.75
N PRO A 326 -2.16 -20.36 -14.05
CA PRO A 326 -1.12 -20.52 -15.07
C PRO A 326 -0.33 -19.21 -15.20
N VAL A 327 0.96 -19.34 -15.52
CA VAL A 327 1.83 -18.19 -15.78
C VAL A 327 1.54 -17.65 -17.18
N CYS A 328 1.48 -16.33 -17.32
CA CYS A 328 1.34 -15.68 -18.62
C CYS A 328 2.63 -15.83 -19.44
N GLU A 329 2.51 -16.33 -20.66
CA GLU A 329 3.62 -16.48 -21.61
C GLU A 329 4.29 -15.13 -21.89
N GLY A 330 5.61 -15.10 -21.90
CA GLY A 330 6.42 -13.90 -22.13
C GLY A 330 6.48 -12.92 -20.96
N SER A 331 5.79 -13.19 -19.84
CA SER A 331 5.89 -12.39 -18.63
C SER A 331 7.27 -12.46 -17.97
N ARG A 332 7.56 -11.57 -17.01
CA ARG A 332 8.78 -11.62 -16.21
C ARG A 332 8.92 -12.96 -15.48
N LEU A 333 7.83 -13.45 -14.90
CA LEU A 333 7.80 -14.75 -14.21
C LEU A 333 8.07 -15.93 -15.17
N ASP A 334 7.47 -15.91 -16.37
CA ASP A 334 7.71 -16.92 -17.39
C ASP A 334 9.20 -16.97 -17.81
N ARG A 335 9.80 -15.80 -18.07
CA ARG A 335 11.24 -15.70 -18.38
C ARG A 335 12.13 -16.22 -17.23
N HIS A 336 11.76 -15.96 -15.98
CA HIS A 336 12.46 -16.50 -14.82
C HIS A 336 12.37 -18.03 -14.77
N ILE A 337 11.16 -18.58 -14.95
CA ILE A 337 10.94 -20.04 -14.98
C ILE A 337 11.70 -20.70 -16.12
N GLN A 338 11.74 -20.08 -17.30
CA GLN A 338 12.52 -20.61 -18.45
C GLN A 338 14.02 -20.61 -18.19
N ALA A 339 14.55 -19.60 -17.49
CA ALA A 339 15.97 -19.46 -17.18
C ALA A 339 16.45 -20.38 -16.04
N PHE A 340 15.64 -20.54 -14.99
CA PHE A 340 16.04 -21.20 -13.74
C PHE A 340 15.23 -22.44 -13.38
N GLY A 341 14.18 -22.77 -14.15
CA GLY A 341 13.26 -23.87 -13.87
C GLY A 341 12.15 -23.54 -12.91
N LYS A 342 11.18 -24.46 -12.76
CA LYS A 342 10.05 -24.34 -11.82
C LYS A 342 10.39 -24.72 -10.36
N GLU A 343 11.61 -25.15 -10.13
CA GLU A 343 12.04 -25.69 -8.85
C GLU A 343 12.50 -24.60 -7.88
N ASP A 344 11.63 -23.62 -7.61
CA ASP A 344 11.72 -22.91 -6.33
C ASP A 344 11.18 -23.87 -5.26
N PRO A 345 11.96 -24.17 -4.21
CA PRO A 345 11.52 -25.03 -3.11
C PRO A 345 10.22 -24.55 -2.43
N ASN A 346 9.85 -23.29 -2.59
CA ASN A 346 8.64 -22.71 -2.05
C ASN A 346 7.48 -22.61 -3.07
N HIS A 347 7.72 -22.85 -4.36
CA HIS A 347 6.72 -22.77 -5.45
C HIS A 347 5.88 -21.49 -5.42
N GLU A 348 6.55 -20.35 -5.20
CA GLU A 348 5.87 -19.09 -4.88
C GLU A 348 6.24 -18.02 -5.91
N TYR A 349 5.23 -17.56 -6.65
CA TYR A 349 5.39 -16.70 -7.83
C TYR A 349 5.99 -15.33 -7.52
N PHE A 350 5.67 -14.74 -6.37
CA PHE A 350 6.14 -13.39 -6.02
C PHE A 350 7.62 -13.42 -5.62
N HIS A 351 8.07 -14.49 -4.95
CA HIS A 351 9.48 -14.71 -4.68
C HIS A 351 10.27 -15.00 -5.97
N MET A 352 9.73 -15.86 -6.85
CA MET A 352 10.35 -16.12 -8.15
C MET A 352 10.43 -14.87 -9.03
N ASN A 353 9.43 -13.97 -8.91
CA ASN A 353 9.43 -12.70 -9.63
C ASN A 353 10.47 -11.70 -9.08
N HIS A 354 10.68 -11.71 -7.75
CA HIS A 354 11.62 -10.86 -7.02
C HIS A 354 12.33 -11.68 -5.92
N PRO A 355 13.44 -12.38 -6.24
CA PRO A 355 14.09 -13.32 -5.30
C PRO A 355 14.58 -12.69 -3.99
N ASP A 356 14.89 -11.39 -4.00
CA ASP A 356 15.36 -10.66 -2.83
C ASP A 356 14.22 -10.13 -1.94
N ALA A 357 12.97 -10.25 -2.39
CA ALA A 357 11.80 -9.78 -1.65
C ALA A 357 11.32 -10.81 -0.62
N ALA A 358 10.76 -10.34 0.50
CA ALA A 358 10.25 -11.20 1.56
C ALA A 358 8.88 -10.70 2.05
N TRP A 359 7.79 -11.37 1.63
CA TRP A 359 6.43 -11.05 2.06
C TRP A 359 5.95 -11.87 3.26
N GLU A 360 6.35 -13.14 3.35
CA GLU A 360 5.91 -14.07 4.40
C GLU A 360 6.20 -13.59 5.82
N PRO A 361 7.40 -13.02 6.14
CA PRO A 361 7.67 -12.46 7.46
C PRO A 361 6.66 -11.39 7.87
N GLY A 362 6.19 -10.57 6.93
CA GLY A 362 5.17 -9.55 7.18
C GLY A 362 3.81 -10.13 7.57
N LEU A 363 3.34 -11.18 6.88
CA LEU A 363 2.08 -11.86 7.23
C LEU A 363 2.17 -12.62 8.55
N ILE A 364 3.31 -13.28 8.81
CA ILE A 364 3.56 -13.96 10.08
C ILE A 364 3.55 -12.95 11.23
N HIS A 365 4.27 -11.85 11.08
CA HIS A 365 4.33 -10.78 12.09
C HIS A 365 2.96 -10.10 12.30
N ALA A 366 2.19 -9.89 11.22
CA ALA A 366 0.83 -9.36 11.32
C ALA A 366 -0.09 -10.25 12.17
N GLU A 367 0.02 -11.57 12.05
CA GLU A 367 -0.70 -12.52 12.90
C GLU A 367 -0.19 -12.49 14.34
N GLU A 368 1.12 -12.44 14.57
CA GLU A 368 1.74 -12.38 15.90
C GLU A 368 1.35 -11.14 16.70
N ILE A 369 1.22 -9.97 16.04
CA ILE A 369 0.78 -8.72 16.68
C ILE A 369 -0.74 -8.60 16.81
N GLY A 370 -1.50 -9.60 16.36
CA GLY A 370 -2.95 -9.64 16.49
C GLY A 370 -3.72 -8.77 15.51
N LEU A 371 -3.13 -8.41 14.36
CA LEU A 371 -3.82 -7.65 13.30
C LEU A 371 -4.89 -8.50 12.60
N GLY A 372 -4.66 -9.80 12.47
CA GLY A 372 -5.56 -10.76 11.83
C GLY A 372 -5.02 -12.17 11.92
N THR A 373 -5.50 -13.07 11.07
CA THR A 373 -5.00 -14.45 10.98
C THR A 373 -4.74 -14.86 9.53
N ARG A 374 -3.73 -15.69 9.31
CA ARG A 374 -3.43 -16.28 8.00
C ARG A 374 -4.39 -17.44 7.65
N GLN A 375 -5.15 -17.92 8.62
CA GLN A 375 -6.15 -18.96 8.40
C GLN A 375 -7.45 -18.34 7.87
N TYR A 376 -7.96 -18.83 6.76
CA TYR A 376 -9.19 -18.30 6.16
C TYR A 376 -10.09 -19.39 5.61
N GLU A 377 -11.39 -19.07 5.56
CA GLU A 377 -12.42 -19.77 4.83
C GLU A 377 -12.78 -18.98 3.57
N LEU A 378 -12.50 -19.53 2.37
CA LEU A 378 -12.85 -18.88 1.11
C LEU A 378 -14.32 -19.16 0.74
N ILE A 379 -15.14 -18.12 0.77
CA ILE A 379 -16.57 -18.18 0.45
C ILE A 379 -16.78 -17.63 -0.97
N LYS A 380 -17.05 -18.51 -1.91
CA LYS A 380 -17.42 -18.13 -3.30
C LYS A 380 -18.88 -17.68 -3.36
N ILE A 381 -19.11 -16.56 -4.05
CA ILE A 381 -20.44 -15.97 -4.22
C ILE A 381 -20.77 -15.73 -5.69
#